data_53eaa2e7ce5e6cef1fdb98e79ce3e569
#
_entry.id   53eaa2e7ce5e6cef1fdb98e79ce3e569
#
_cell.length_a   1.000
_cell.length_b   1.000
_cell.length_c   1.000
_cell.angle_alpha   90.00
_cell.angle_beta   90.00
_cell.angle_gamma   90.00
#
_symmetry.space_group_name_H-M   'P 1'
#
loop_
_entity.id
_entity.type
_entity.pdbx_description
1 polymer ?
#
loop_
_entity_poly.entity_id
_entity_poly.type
_entity_poly.pdbx_seq_one_letter_code
_entity_poly.pdbx_strand_id
1 'polypeptide(L)'
;MRAQFLIPVGVIALALGLSSVYTVDEREKALVLQFGEVKTVRTEPGLGFKIPLIQQVVKYDDRILSLMTQPLEVTPLDDRRLVVDAFARWRITNPVKFREAVSTGGESFAKSRLDGILNNAIREVMGSVPSTAVLSDDRTPLMNQIRDIARREAAALGVDVIDVRLTRTDLPDQNLAATYARMRAEREREAADERARGGEAAQRVRAAADRTVIELTSEARKQSEIIRGEADAERNAIYAEAYGKDPSF
;
A
#
# COMPACT_ATOMS: atom_id res chain seq x y z
N MET A 1 59.19 43.35 -35.63
CA MET A 1 58.37 42.14 -35.93
C MET A 1 58.20 41.19 -34.76
N ARG A 2 59.06 41.14 -33.73
CA ARG A 2 58.92 40.15 -32.58
C ARG A 2 57.84 40.49 -31.55
N ALA A 3 57.56 41.78 -31.32
CA ALA A 3 56.56 42.22 -30.34
C ALA A 3 55.12 41.98 -30.79
N GLN A 4 54.82 41.98 -32.08
CA GLN A 4 53.46 41.71 -32.59
C GLN A 4 53.00 40.31 -32.47
N PHE A 5 53.88 39.28 -32.28
CA PHE A 5 53.56 37.91 -32.05
C PHE A 5 53.45 37.61 -30.54
N LEU A 6 54.01 38.38 -29.61
CA LEU A 6 53.98 38.17 -28.17
C LEU A 6 52.61 38.48 -27.62
N ILE A 7 51.88 39.45 -28.12
CA ILE A 7 50.55 39.83 -27.68
C ILE A 7 49.55 38.67 -27.94
N PRO A 8 49.37 38.11 -29.15
CA PRO A 8 48.46 37.00 -29.39
C PRO A 8 48.85 35.73 -28.64
N VAL A 9 50.15 35.42 -28.49
CA VAL A 9 50.61 34.28 -27.69
C VAL A 9 50.27 34.48 -26.21
N GLY A 10 50.42 35.67 -25.67
CA GLY A 10 50.03 35.99 -24.28
C GLY A 10 48.51 35.85 -24.06
N VAL A 11 47.70 36.29 -25.02
CA VAL A 11 46.23 36.15 -24.95
C VAL A 11 45.83 34.68 -24.98
N ILE A 12 46.44 33.88 -25.87
CA ILE A 12 46.17 32.42 -25.95
C ILE A 12 46.59 31.73 -24.64
N ALA A 13 47.74 32.04 -24.09
CA ALA A 13 48.23 31.46 -22.83
C ALA A 13 47.29 31.84 -21.66
N LEU A 14 46.80 33.09 -21.62
CA LEU A 14 45.85 33.54 -20.62
C LEU A 14 44.50 32.79 -20.76
N ALA A 15 44.01 32.68 -21.99
CA ALA A 15 42.76 31.97 -22.27
C ALA A 15 42.85 30.48 -21.90
N LEU A 16 43.97 29.82 -22.20
CA LEU A 16 44.24 28.44 -21.80
C LEU A 16 44.33 28.29 -20.26
N GLY A 17 44.99 29.26 -19.60
CA GLY A 17 45.07 29.30 -18.14
C GLY A 17 43.69 29.42 -17.45
N LEU A 18 42.85 30.32 -17.95
CA LEU A 18 41.48 30.50 -17.47
C LEU A 18 40.59 29.29 -17.77
N SER A 19 40.77 28.63 -18.92
CA SER A 19 40.03 27.42 -19.30
C SER A 19 40.51 26.17 -18.55
N SER A 20 41.64 26.23 -17.85
CA SER A 20 42.20 25.12 -17.08
C SER A 20 41.54 24.95 -15.70
N VAL A 21 40.85 25.97 -15.21
CA VAL A 21 40.24 25.96 -13.90
C VAL A 21 38.76 25.61 -14.02
N TYR A 22 38.30 24.72 -13.11
CA TYR A 22 36.86 24.44 -12.95
C TYR A 22 36.51 24.41 -11.48
N THR A 23 35.23 24.68 -11.15
CA THR A 23 34.70 24.65 -9.81
C THR A 23 33.78 23.48 -9.65
N VAL A 24 33.81 22.81 -8.50
CA VAL A 24 32.87 21.76 -8.06
C VAL A 24 32.05 22.32 -6.92
N ASP A 25 30.75 22.36 -7.09
CA ASP A 25 29.80 22.76 -6.05
C ASP A 25 29.63 21.62 -5.02
N GLU A 26 29.19 21.97 -3.79
CA GLU A 26 28.86 20.98 -2.74
C GLU A 26 27.74 20.00 -3.14
N ARG A 27 26.97 20.36 -4.17
CA ARG A 27 25.85 19.56 -4.69
C ARG A 27 26.24 18.68 -5.86
N GLU A 28 27.52 18.74 -6.28
CA GLU A 28 28.00 18.09 -7.50
C GLU A 28 29.22 17.22 -7.20
N LYS A 29 29.34 16.11 -7.93
CA LYS A 29 30.58 15.34 -8.07
C LYS A 29 31.12 15.51 -9.47
N ALA A 30 32.41 15.72 -9.61
CA ALA A 30 33.03 15.92 -10.92
C ALA A 30 33.94 14.75 -11.29
N LEU A 31 33.80 14.29 -12.55
CA LEU A 31 34.72 13.35 -13.19
C LEU A 31 35.52 14.12 -14.23
N VAL A 32 36.85 14.02 -14.16
CA VAL A 32 37.76 14.50 -15.20
C VAL A 32 38.06 13.33 -16.15
N LEU A 33 37.56 13.46 -17.34
CA LEU A 33 37.75 12.44 -18.40
C LEU A 33 38.90 12.89 -19.33
N GLN A 34 39.72 11.96 -19.74
CA GLN A 34 40.75 12.13 -20.76
C GLN A 34 40.55 11.05 -21.83
N PHE A 35 40.23 11.49 -23.06
CA PHE A 35 39.93 10.59 -24.18
C PHE A 35 38.82 9.55 -23.85
N GLY A 36 37.86 9.92 -22.96
CA GLY A 36 36.76 9.04 -22.52
C GLY A 36 37.08 8.21 -21.28
N GLU A 37 38.33 8.08 -20.86
CA GLU A 37 38.73 7.39 -19.62
C GLU A 37 38.65 8.33 -18.42
N VAL A 38 38.23 7.76 -17.27
CA VAL A 38 38.18 8.50 -16.00
C VAL A 38 39.59 8.62 -15.44
N LYS A 39 40.15 9.84 -15.45
CA LYS A 39 41.46 10.11 -14.90
C LYS A 39 41.43 10.51 -13.43
N THR A 40 40.46 11.34 -13.05
CA THR A 40 40.33 11.85 -11.67
C THR A 40 38.86 11.96 -11.29
N VAL A 41 38.56 11.55 -10.05
CA VAL A 41 37.24 11.71 -9.43
C VAL A 41 37.37 12.76 -8.35
N ARG A 42 36.52 13.77 -8.38
CA ARG A 42 36.45 14.79 -7.36
C ARG A 42 35.09 14.78 -6.70
N THR A 43 35.08 14.39 -5.45
CA THR A 43 33.88 14.32 -4.60
C THR A 43 33.78 15.50 -3.63
N GLU A 44 34.91 16.19 -3.39
CA GLU A 44 34.95 17.34 -2.51
C GLU A 44 34.75 18.62 -3.30
N PRO A 45 33.97 19.59 -2.74
CA PRO A 45 33.77 20.90 -3.35
C PRO A 45 35.07 21.69 -3.40
N GLY A 46 35.19 22.55 -4.38
CA GLY A 46 36.34 23.44 -4.52
C GLY A 46 36.82 23.62 -5.94
N LEU A 47 38.00 24.23 -6.06
CA LEU A 47 38.65 24.51 -7.35
C LEU A 47 39.45 23.30 -7.83
N GLY A 48 39.23 22.89 -9.06
CA GLY A 48 39.99 21.86 -9.75
C GLY A 48 40.72 22.37 -10.96
N PHE A 49 41.75 21.65 -11.39
CA PHE A 49 42.51 21.94 -12.59
C PHE A 49 42.31 20.83 -13.61
N LYS A 50 42.12 21.21 -14.86
CA LYS A 50 42.08 20.30 -16.01
C LYS A 50 43.00 20.80 -17.11
N ILE A 51 43.46 19.88 -17.96
CA ILE A 51 44.20 20.24 -19.18
C ILE A 51 43.18 20.61 -20.25
N PRO A 52 43.11 21.92 -20.65
CA PRO A 52 42.16 22.33 -21.68
C PRO A 52 42.45 21.60 -22.99
N LEU A 53 41.42 21.38 -23.82
CA LEU A 53 41.42 20.62 -25.07
C LEU A 53 41.56 19.10 -24.96
N ILE A 54 42.22 18.58 -23.91
CA ILE A 54 42.47 17.15 -23.75
C ILE A 54 41.49 16.52 -22.70
N GLN A 55 41.19 17.28 -21.65
CA GLN A 55 40.39 16.81 -20.55
C GLN A 55 38.99 17.46 -20.54
N GLN A 56 37.99 16.65 -20.36
CA GLN A 56 36.59 17.06 -20.20
C GLN A 56 36.15 16.81 -18.77
N VAL A 57 35.44 17.77 -18.17
CA VAL A 57 34.81 17.62 -16.83
C VAL A 57 33.35 17.33 -17.03
N VAL A 58 32.90 16.21 -16.45
CA VAL A 58 31.50 15.84 -16.40
C VAL A 58 31.06 15.92 -14.94
N LYS A 59 29.99 16.64 -14.68
CA LYS A 59 29.44 16.87 -13.34
C LYS A 59 28.17 16.04 -13.17
N TYR A 60 28.03 15.44 -12.00
CA TYR A 60 26.86 14.65 -11.58
C TYR A 60 26.29 15.26 -10.31
N ASP A 61 24.97 15.26 -10.19
CA ASP A 61 24.26 15.73 -9.01
C ASP A 61 24.49 14.76 -7.83
N ASP A 62 24.92 15.28 -6.68
CA ASP A 62 25.10 14.50 -5.43
C ASP A 62 23.89 14.59 -4.50
N ARG A 63 22.90 15.37 -4.85
CA ARG A 63 21.65 15.47 -4.10
C ARG A 63 20.82 14.19 -4.20
N ILE A 64 19.86 14.07 -3.30
CA ILE A 64 18.84 13.02 -3.39
C ILE A 64 17.88 13.40 -4.52
N LEU A 65 17.86 12.56 -5.53
CA LEU A 65 16.99 12.68 -6.69
C LEU A 65 15.71 11.88 -6.48
N SER A 66 14.67 12.27 -7.19
CA SER A 66 13.38 11.59 -7.16
C SER A 66 13.07 10.93 -8.50
N LEU A 67 12.41 9.79 -8.43
CA LEU A 67 11.83 9.09 -9.56
C LEU A 67 10.41 8.68 -9.20
N MET A 68 9.46 9.00 -10.07
CA MET A 68 8.09 8.51 -9.99
C MET A 68 7.90 7.51 -11.13
N THR A 69 7.46 6.29 -10.79
CA THR A 69 7.17 5.27 -11.80
C THR A 69 5.86 5.58 -12.51
N GLN A 70 5.70 5.04 -13.71
CA GLN A 70 4.39 5.05 -14.37
C GLN A 70 3.47 4.02 -13.72
N PRO A 71 2.13 4.21 -13.81
CA PRO A 71 1.17 3.24 -13.30
C PRO A 71 1.44 1.84 -13.85
N LEU A 72 1.62 0.88 -12.94
CA LEU A 72 1.94 -0.49 -13.26
C LEU A 72 0.81 -1.42 -12.82
N GLU A 73 0.28 -2.25 -13.74
CA GLU A 73 -0.62 -3.32 -13.36
C GLU A 73 0.15 -4.49 -12.75
N VAL A 74 -0.28 -4.91 -11.56
CA VAL A 74 0.27 -6.05 -10.81
C VAL A 74 -0.84 -7.00 -10.41
N THR A 75 -0.53 -8.29 -10.35
CA THR A 75 -1.48 -9.32 -9.92
C THR A 75 -0.91 -9.99 -8.66
N PRO A 76 -1.47 -9.67 -7.47
CA PRO A 76 -1.16 -10.36 -6.21
C PRO A 76 -1.57 -11.83 -6.22
N LEU A 77 -1.25 -12.57 -5.14
CA LEU A 77 -1.54 -14.01 -4.99
C LEU A 77 -3.04 -14.37 -5.09
N ASP A 78 -3.93 -13.44 -4.81
CA ASP A 78 -5.38 -13.61 -4.84
C ASP A 78 -6.01 -13.24 -6.20
N ASP A 79 -5.21 -13.16 -7.27
CA ASP A 79 -5.60 -12.86 -8.64
C ASP A 79 -6.39 -11.54 -8.83
N ARG A 80 -6.32 -10.64 -7.86
CA ARG A 80 -6.94 -9.31 -7.94
C ARG A 80 -5.98 -8.33 -8.59
N ARG A 81 -6.23 -7.96 -9.82
CA ARG A 81 -5.41 -6.95 -10.52
C ARG A 81 -5.49 -5.60 -9.80
N LEU A 82 -4.33 -5.03 -9.52
CA LEU A 82 -4.15 -3.71 -8.92
C LEU A 82 -3.31 -2.84 -9.85
N VAL A 83 -3.58 -1.54 -9.87
CA VAL A 83 -2.73 -0.52 -10.50
C VAL A 83 -1.96 0.17 -9.40
N VAL A 84 -0.64 0.16 -9.51
CA VAL A 84 0.27 0.66 -8.47
C VAL A 84 1.23 1.67 -9.06
N ASP A 85 1.38 2.81 -8.39
CA ASP A 85 2.43 3.80 -8.64
C ASP A 85 3.41 3.81 -7.48
N ALA A 86 4.68 4.01 -7.76
CA ALA A 86 5.71 4.14 -6.75
C ALA A 86 6.53 5.42 -6.94
N PHE A 87 6.99 5.94 -5.81
CA PHE A 87 7.93 7.04 -5.73
C PHE A 87 9.21 6.53 -5.07
N ALA A 88 10.33 6.75 -5.74
CA ALA A 88 11.65 6.36 -5.23
C ALA A 88 12.55 7.58 -5.04
N ARG A 89 13.35 7.53 -3.98
CA ARG A 89 14.45 8.47 -3.73
C ARG A 89 15.76 7.74 -3.93
N TRP A 90 16.63 8.31 -4.73
CA TRP A 90 17.91 7.71 -5.07
C TRP A 90 19.02 8.77 -5.15
N ARG A 91 20.28 8.33 -5.07
CA ARG A 91 21.46 9.19 -5.13
C ARG A 91 22.60 8.48 -5.85
N ILE A 92 23.42 9.25 -6.55
CA ILE A 92 24.64 8.76 -7.22
C ILE A 92 25.74 8.62 -6.17
N THR A 93 26.05 7.37 -5.78
CA THR A 93 27.10 7.08 -4.79
C THR A 93 28.46 6.89 -5.44
N ASN A 94 28.50 6.23 -6.60
CA ASN A 94 29.73 6.00 -7.34
C ASN A 94 29.63 6.58 -8.75
N PRO A 95 30.16 7.79 -8.98
CA PRO A 95 30.05 8.44 -10.28
C PRO A 95 30.83 7.73 -11.41
N VAL A 96 31.85 6.91 -11.09
CA VAL A 96 32.59 6.12 -12.09
C VAL A 96 31.71 5.01 -12.63
N LYS A 97 31.17 4.16 -11.74
CA LYS A 97 30.23 3.09 -12.13
C LYS A 97 29.00 3.67 -12.83
N PHE A 98 28.51 4.80 -12.33
CA PHE A 98 27.39 5.51 -12.95
C PHE A 98 27.73 5.88 -14.40
N ARG A 99 28.88 6.47 -14.64
CA ARG A 99 29.35 6.82 -16.00
C ARG A 99 29.47 5.61 -16.90
N GLU A 100 30.05 4.50 -16.41
CA GLU A 100 30.20 3.24 -17.16
C GLU A 100 28.83 2.66 -17.55
N ALA A 101 27.87 2.64 -16.62
CA ALA A 101 26.55 2.06 -16.83
C ALA A 101 25.65 2.92 -17.73
N VAL A 102 25.77 4.24 -17.63
CA VAL A 102 24.88 5.22 -18.30
C VAL A 102 25.50 5.80 -19.56
N SER A 103 26.83 5.66 -19.73
CA SER A 103 27.60 6.21 -20.86
C SER A 103 27.30 7.70 -21.10
N THR A 104 26.85 8.07 -22.29
CA THR A 104 26.51 9.44 -22.68
C THR A 104 25.06 9.83 -22.40
N GLY A 105 24.19 8.88 -22.02
CA GLY A 105 22.76 9.11 -21.82
C GLY A 105 22.39 9.90 -20.58
N GLY A 106 23.33 10.11 -19.66
CA GLY A 106 23.15 10.96 -18.49
C GLY A 106 22.06 10.48 -17.53
N GLU A 107 21.50 11.42 -16.77
CA GLU A 107 20.51 11.16 -15.72
C GLU A 107 19.19 10.60 -16.28
N SER A 108 18.76 10.99 -17.46
CA SER A 108 17.53 10.51 -18.09
C SER A 108 17.58 9.01 -18.38
N PHE A 109 18.73 8.52 -18.85
CA PHE A 109 18.94 7.09 -19.09
C PHE A 109 19.00 6.31 -17.75
N ALA A 110 19.62 6.88 -16.73
CA ALA A 110 19.62 6.29 -15.39
C ALA A 110 18.21 6.17 -14.82
N LYS A 111 17.38 7.19 -14.97
CA LYS A 111 15.96 7.16 -14.57
C LYS A 111 15.20 6.05 -15.27
N SER A 112 15.36 5.89 -16.58
CA SER A 112 14.74 4.79 -17.33
C SER A 112 15.17 3.39 -16.84
N ARG A 113 16.46 3.23 -16.54
CA ARG A 113 16.97 1.97 -15.99
C ARG A 113 16.44 1.69 -14.60
N LEU A 114 16.42 2.71 -13.73
CA LEU A 114 15.87 2.61 -12.38
C LEU A 114 14.36 2.34 -12.39
N ASP A 115 13.62 2.92 -13.31
CA ASP A 115 12.21 2.63 -13.51
C ASP A 115 11.98 1.15 -13.81
N GLY A 116 12.76 0.56 -14.70
CA GLY A 116 12.74 -0.87 -14.99
C GLY A 116 13.04 -1.74 -13.75
N ILE A 117 14.07 -1.38 -12.99
CA ILE A 117 14.46 -2.08 -11.75
C ILE A 117 13.32 -1.99 -10.71
N LEU A 118 12.76 -0.80 -10.51
CA LEU A 118 11.65 -0.59 -9.57
C LEU A 118 10.41 -1.38 -9.98
N ASN A 119 10.05 -1.35 -11.26
CA ASN A 119 8.91 -2.08 -11.79
C ASN A 119 9.07 -3.60 -11.60
N ASN A 120 10.27 -4.14 -11.77
CA ASN A 120 10.57 -5.56 -11.51
C ASN A 120 10.46 -5.88 -10.02
N ALA A 121 11.07 -5.06 -9.15
CA ALA A 121 11.01 -5.24 -7.70
C ALA A 121 9.56 -5.16 -7.17
N ILE A 122 8.75 -4.23 -7.71
CA ILE A 122 7.33 -4.10 -7.37
C ILE A 122 6.58 -5.38 -7.77
N ARG A 123 6.76 -5.87 -9.01
CA ARG A 123 6.10 -7.11 -9.47
C ARG A 123 6.48 -8.33 -8.63
N GLU A 124 7.76 -8.47 -8.30
CA GLU A 124 8.26 -9.58 -7.48
C GLU A 124 7.62 -9.59 -6.09
N VAL A 125 7.65 -8.46 -5.39
CA VAL A 125 7.10 -8.36 -4.03
C VAL A 125 5.58 -8.43 -4.04
N MET A 126 4.91 -7.72 -4.94
CA MET A 126 3.45 -7.71 -5.02
C MET A 126 2.88 -9.07 -5.44
N GLY A 127 3.56 -9.80 -6.33
CA GLY A 127 3.17 -11.15 -6.73
C GLY A 127 3.31 -12.19 -5.63
N SER A 128 4.07 -11.91 -4.57
CA SER A 128 4.31 -12.82 -3.45
C SER A 128 3.36 -12.63 -2.26
N VAL A 129 2.49 -11.62 -2.28
CA VAL A 129 1.59 -11.26 -1.18
C VAL A 129 0.13 -11.16 -1.63
N PRO A 130 -0.85 -11.37 -0.72
CA PRO A 130 -2.26 -11.15 -1.04
C PRO A 130 -2.58 -9.65 -1.13
N SER A 131 -3.62 -9.28 -1.89
CA SER A 131 -4.05 -7.87 -2.05
C SER A 131 -4.41 -7.19 -0.73
N THR A 132 -4.88 -7.96 0.26
CA THR A 132 -5.18 -7.45 1.60
C THR A 132 -3.96 -6.89 2.31
N ALA A 133 -2.77 -7.49 2.12
CA ALA A 133 -1.52 -6.98 2.68
C ALA A 133 -1.09 -5.67 2.00
N VAL A 134 -1.35 -5.55 0.70
CA VAL A 134 -1.05 -4.33 -0.08
C VAL A 134 -1.98 -3.17 0.31
N LEU A 135 -3.23 -3.47 0.65
CA LEU A 135 -4.26 -2.49 1.04
C LEU A 135 -4.29 -2.23 2.56
N SER A 136 -3.45 -2.90 3.35
CA SER A 136 -3.37 -2.70 4.80
C SER A 136 -2.79 -1.33 5.15
N ASP A 137 -3.07 -0.83 6.36
CA ASP A 137 -2.52 0.42 6.86
C ASP A 137 -0.99 0.33 7.06
N ASP A 138 -0.47 -0.84 7.44
CA ASP A 138 0.97 -1.09 7.59
C ASP A 138 1.57 -1.76 6.35
N ARG A 139 1.94 -0.95 5.37
CA ARG A 139 2.65 -1.34 4.14
C ARG A 139 4.16 -1.22 4.25
N THR A 140 4.67 -0.80 5.40
CA THR A 140 6.11 -0.56 5.63
C THR A 140 6.99 -1.76 5.30
N PRO A 141 6.64 -3.01 5.70
CA PRO A 141 7.45 -4.19 5.35
C PRO A 141 7.59 -4.40 3.85
N LEU A 142 6.49 -4.23 3.10
CA LEU A 142 6.48 -4.39 1.64
C LEU A 142 7.35 -3.32 0.96
N MET A 143 7.22 -2.06 1.37
CA MET A 143 8.02 -0.97 0.84
C MET A 143 9.51 -1.17 1.12
N ASN A 144 9.87 -1.69 2.30
CA ASN A 144 11.25 -2.03 2.63
C ASN A 144 11.79 -3.17 1.76
N GLN A 145 11.00 -4.22 1.50
CA GLN A 145 11.40 -5.30 0.60
C GLN A 145 11.65 -4.81 -0.82
N ILE A 146 10.72 -4.02 -1.37
CA ILE A 146 10.89 -3.42 -2.71
C ILE A 146 12.15 -2.55 -2.75
N ARG A 147 12.37 -1.70 -1.74
CA ARG A 147 13.58 -0.87 -1.63
C ARG A 147 14.84 -1.73 -1.63
N ASP A 148 14.87 -2.79 -0.83
CA ASP A 148 16.07 -3.62 -0.65
C ASP A 148 16.41 -4.42 -1.92
N ILE A 149 15.42 -4.89 -2.68
CA ILE A 149 15.60 -5.50 -3.99
C ILE A 149 16.13 -4.46 -4.98
N ALA A 150 15.44 -3.33 -5.10
CA ALA A 150 15.82 -2.25 -6.01
C ALA A 150 17.24 -1.72 -5.71
N ARG A 151 17.61 -1.59 -4.43
CA ARG A 151 18.93 -1.16 -3.97
C ARG A 151 20.03 -2.11 -4.41
N ARG A 152 19.81 -3.43 -4.30
CA ARG A 152 20.78 -4.44 -4.73
C ARG A 152 21.03 -4.38 -6.23
N GLU A 153 19.97 -4.26 -7.02
CA GLU A 153 20.08 -4.19 -8.48
C GLU A 153 20.66 -2.85 -8.94
N ALA A 154 20.26 -1.74 -8.32
CA ALA A 154 20.73 -0.40 -8.64
C ALA A 154 22.21 -0.17 -8.30
N ALA A 155 22.79 -0.98 -7.39
CA ALA A 155 24.21 -0.89 -7.04
C ALA A 155 25.13 -1.12 -8.25
N ALA A 156 24.71 -1.90 -9.23
CA ALA A 156 25.44 -2.09 -10.50
C ALA A 156 25.52 -0.81 -11.33
N LEU A 157 24.54 0.10 -11.19
CA LEU A 157 24.52 1.40 -11.84
C LEU A 157 25.31 2.47 -11.07
N GLY A 158 25.91 2.16 -9.93
CA GLY A 158 26.60 3.12 -9.07
C GLY A 158 25.68 4.08 -8.32
N VAL A 159 24.40 3.71 -8.16
CA VAL A 159 23.40 4.49 -7.43
C VAL A 159 22.90 3.74 -6.19
N ASP A 160 22.45 4.48 -5.20
CA ASP A 160 21.83 3.97 -3.99
C ASP A 160 20.35 4.37 -3.96
N VAL A 161 19.47 3.39 -3.79
CA VAL A 161 18.03 3.63 -3.58
C VAL A 161 17.80 3.77 -2.08
N ILE A 162 17.46 4.99 -1.66
CA ILE A 162 17.34 5.37 -0.25
C ILE A 162 15.97 4.94 0.31
N ASP A 163 14.92 5.24 -0.44
CA ASP A 163 13.53 4.98 -0.01
C ASP A 163 12.65 4.69 -1.22
N VAL A 164 11.67 3.81 -1.04
CA VAL A 164 10.64 3.53 -2.03
C VAL A 164 9.29 3.54 -1.33
N ARG A 165 8.34 4.26 -1.90
CA ARG A 165 6.98 4.36 -1.37
C ARG A 165 5.95 4.14 -2.46
N LEU A 166 4.94 3.34 -2.14
CA LEU A 166 3.77 3.20 -2.98
C LEU A 166 2.89 4.44 -2.79
N THR A 167 2.63 5.15 -3.87
CA THR A 167 1.86 6.41 -3.84
C THR A 167 0.37 6.13 -4.04
N ARG A 168 0.06 5.24 -4.97
CA ARG A 168 -1.30 4.90 -5.35
C ARG A 168 -1.43 3.40 -5.50
N THR A 169 -2.54 2.87 -5.02
CA THR A 169 -2.92 1.46 -5.21
C THR A 169 -4.42 1.42 -5.45
N ASP A 170 -4.80 1.22 -6.69
CA ASP A 170 -6.18 1.25 -7.14
C ASP A 170 -6.53 -0.03 -7.92
N LEU A 171 -7.84 -0.25 -8.07
CA LEU A 171 -8.34 -1.25 -9.00
C LEU A 171 -8.32 -0.69 -10.43
N PRO A 172 -8.07 -1.51 -11.46
CA PRO A 172 -8.19 -1.08 -12.85
C PRO A 172 -9.60 -0.56 -13.14
N ASP A 173 -9.70 0.58 -13.82
CA ASP A 173 -10.99 1.23 -14.14
C ASP A 173 -11.98 0.32 -14.83
N GLN A 174 -11.52 -0.60 -15.67
CA GLN A 174 -12.35 -1.54 -16.44
C GLN A 174 -13.12 -2.52 -15.53
N ASN A 175 -12.60 -2.86 -14.35
CA ASN A 175 -13.16 -3.83 -13.43
C ASN A 175 -13.89 -3.19 -12.24
N LEU A 176 -13.79 -1.88 -12.09
CA LEU A 176 -14.28 -1.16 -10.92
C LEU A 176 -15.79 -1.33 -10.73
N ALA A 177 -16.57 -1.11 -11.79
CA ALA A 177 -18.04 -1.25 -11.76
C ALA A 177 -18.49 -2.68 -11.44
N ALA A 178 -17.85 -3.68 -12.06
CA ALA A 178 -18.15 -5.10 -11.82
C ALA A 178 -17.78 -5.54 -10.40
N THR A 179 -16.65 -5.03 -9.87
CA THR A 179 -16.20 -5.32 -8.51
C THR A 179 -17.14 -4.71 -7.48
N TYR A 180 -17.55 -3.45 -7.66
CA TYR A 180 -18.53 -2.82 -6.77
C TYR A 180 -19.91 -3.49 -6.83
N ALA A 181 -20.37 -3.92 -8.01
CA ALA A 181 -21.61 -4.67 -8.13
C ALA A 181 -21.55 -6.01 -7.38
N ARG A 182 -20.42 -6.73 -7.48
CA ARG A 182 -20.20 -7.98 -6.76
C ARG A 182 -20.17 -7.75 -5.23
N MET A 183 -19.41 -6.77 -4.77
CA MET A 183 -19.34 -6.44 -3.34
C MET A 183 -20.70 -6.04 -2.78
N ARG A 184 -21.49 -5.28 -3.55
CA ARG A 184 -22.86 -4.92 -3.16
C ARG A 184 -23.74 -6.16 -3.03
N ALA A 185 -23.73 -7.04 -4.04
CA ALA A 185 -24.50 -8.28 -4.00
C ALA A 185 -24.10 -9.21 -2.84
N GLU A 186 -22.81 -9.28 -2.52
CA GLU A 186 -22.31 -10.03 -1.36
C GLU A 186 -22.81 -9.46 -0.05
N ARG A 187 -22.74 -8.13 0.13
CA ARG A 187 -23.26 -7.45 1.31
C ARG A 187 -24.79 -7.55 1.43
N GLU A 188 -25.50 -7.52 0.35
CA GLU A 188 -26.95 -7.74 0.33
C GLU A 188 -27.31 -9.16 0.75
N ARG A 189 -26.56 -10.17 0.31
CA ARG A 189 -26.74 -11.57 0.75
C ARG A 189 -26.44 -11.72 2.24
N GLU A 190 -25.30 -11.22 2.72
CA GLU A 190 -24.93 -11.26 4.13
C GLU A 190 -25.98 -10.59 5.02
N ALA A 191 -26.47 -9.40 4.61
CA ALA A 191 -27.55 -8.73 5.31
C ALA A 191 -28.89 -9.46 5.26
N ALA A 192 -29.18 -10.18 4.19
CA ALA A 192 -30.38 -11.01 4.09
C ALA A 192 -30.28 -12.24 5.01
N ASP A 193 -29.12 -12.90 5.06
CA ASP A 193 -28.87 -14.05 5.94
C ASP A 193 -28.97 -13.64 7.42
N GLU A 194 -28.39 -12.52 7.81
CA GLU A 194 -28.48 -12.04 9.19
C GLU A 194 -29.93 -11.65 9.58
N ARG A 195 -30.68 -11.05 8.64
CA ARG A 195 -32.10 -10.76 8.88
C ARG A 195 -32.92 -12.04 9.01
N ALA A 196 -32.63 -13.07 8.19
CA ALA A 196 -33.31 -14.37 8.27
C ALA A 196 -33.02 -15.06 9.60
N ARG A 197 -31.76 -15.08 10.05
CA ARG A 197 -31.36 -15.61 11.38
C ARG A 197 -32.03 -14.85 12.52
N GLY A 198 -32.06 -13.52 12.44
CA GLY A 198 -32.77 -12.69 13.42
C GLY A 198 -34.26 -12.96 13.46
N GLY A 199 -34.88 -13.13 12.28
CA GLY A 199 -36.30 -13.51 12.14
C GLY A 199 -36.60 -14.88 12.74
N GLU A 200 -35.77 -15.88 12.49
CA GLU A 200 -35.89 -17.22 13.07
C GLU A 200 -35.75 -17.18 14.61
N ALA A 201 -34.76 -16.46 15.12
CA ALA A 201 -34.57 -16.31 16.57
C ALA A 201 -35.79 -15.63 17.22
N ALA A 202 -36.31 -14.55 16.60
CA ALA A 202 -37.49 -13.87 17.09
C ALA A 202 -38.73 -14.79 17.08
N GLN A 203 -38.90 -15.60 16.03
CA GLN A 203 -40.02 -16.55 15.97
C GLN A 203 -39.91 -17.66 17.03
N ARG A 204 -38.70 -18.16 17.28
CA ARG A 204 -38.47 -19.12 18.36
C ARG A 204 -38.84 -18.55 19.74
N VAL A 205 -38.42 -17.32 20.03
CA VAL A 205 -38.75 -16.66 21.28
C VAL A 205 -40.26 -16.43 21.44
N ARG A 206 -40.95 -15.98 20.37
CA ARG A 206 -42.41 -15.79 20.38
C ARG A 206 -43.12 -17.12 20.60
N ALA A 207 -42.75 -18.16 19.85
CA ALA A 207 -43.39 -19.48 20.03
C ALA A 207 -43.19 -20.06 21.44
N ALA A 208 -41.99 -19.85 22.03
CA ALA A 208 -41.77 -20.25 23.42
C ALA A 208 -42.64 -19.46 24.42
N ALA A 209 -42.76 -18.14 24.22
CA ALA A 209 -43.62 -17.32 25.08
C ALA A 209 -45.10 -17.68 24.91
N ASP A 210 -45.59 -17.88 23.69
CA ASP A 210 -46.98 -18.27 23.43
C ASP A 210 -47.29 -19.64 24.09
N ARG A 211 -46.35 -20.58 23.97
CA ARG A 211 -46.46 -21.88 24.63
C ARG A 211 -46.58 -21.73 26.16
N THR A 212 -45.71 -20.91 26.76
CA THR A 212 -45.76 -20.65 28.21
C THR A 212 -47.10 -20.01 28.65
N VAL A 213 -47.60 -19.07 27.84
CA VAL A 213 -48.91 -18.45 28.10
C VAL A 213 -50.05 -19.47 28.02
N ILE A 214 -50.03 -20.35 27.01
CA ILE A 214 -51.03 -21.44 26.91
C ILE A 214 -50.94 -22.41 28.08
N GLU A 215 -49.75 -22.84 28.47
CA GLU A 215 -49.54 -23.73 29.60
C GLU A 215 -50.03 -23.12 30.90
N LEU A 216 -49.67 -21.87 31.21
CA LEU A 216 -50.10 -21.15 32.42
C LEU A 216 -51.61 -20.92 32.44
N THR A 217 -52.22 -20.50 31.34
CA THR A 217 -53.67 -20.27 31.26
C THR A 217 -54.46 -21.57 31.37
N SER A 218 -53.96 -22.66 30.80
CA SER A 218 -54.60 -23.95 30.87
C SER A 218 -54.51 -24.53 32.28
N GLU A 219 -53.37 -24.42 32.94
CA GLU A 219 -53.22 -24.87 34.34
C GLU A 219 -54.08 -24.03 35.29
N ALA A 220 -54.14 -22.70 35.10
CA ALA A 220 -54.99 -21.82 35.90
C ALA A 220 -56.50 -22.17 35.74
N ARG A 221 -56.93 -22.49 34.50
CA ARG A 221 -58.31 -22.94 34.23
C ARG A 221 -58.58 -24.29 34.94
N LYS A 222 -57.69 -25.24 34.77
CA LYS A 222 -57.80 -26.56 35.42
C LYS A 222 -57.93 -26.41 36.98
N GLN A 223 -57.05 -25.61 37.58
CA GLN A 223 -57.11 -25.31 39.01
C GLN A 223 -58.46 -24.67 39.41
N SER A 224 -58.92 -23.70 38.60
CA SER A 224 -60.23 -23.06 38.83
C SER A 224 -61.41 -24.07 38.77
N GLU A 225 -61.40 -24.98 37.79
CA GLU A 225 -62.44 -26.03 37.69
C GLU A 225 -62.35 -27.03 38.79
N ILE A 226 -61.18 -27.41 39.26
CA ILE A 226 -61.00 -28.28 40.43
C ILE A 226 -61.63 -27.64 41.71
N ILE A 227 -61.22 -26.38 41.98
CA ILE A 227 -61.74 -25.64 43.16
C ILE A 227 -63.29 -25.47 43.09
N ARG A 228 -63.81 -25.13 41.87
CA ARG A 228 -65.27 -25.07 41.68
C ARG A 228 -65.95 -26.42 41.91
N GLY A 229 -65.34 -27.48 41.34
CA GLY A 229 -65.90 -28.83 41.55
C GLY A 229 -65.88 -29.29 43.00
N GLU A 230 -64.85 -29.00 43.77
CA GLU A 230 -64.74 -29.27 45.17
C GLU A 230 -65.77 -28.47 45.99
N ALA A 231 -65.90 -27.17 45.68
CA ALA A 231 -66.93 -26.32 46.35
C ALA A 231 -68.34 -26.76 46.03
N ASP A 232 -68.63 -27.14 44.78
CA ASP A 232 -69.95 -27.69 44.41
C ASP A 232 -70.22 -29.04 45.07
N ALA A 233 -69.19 -29.91 45.20
CA ALA A 233 -69.31 -31.18 45.93
C ALA A 233 -69.62 -30.94 47.42
N GLU A 234 -68.88 -30.01 48.04
CA GLU A 234 -69.09 -29.64 49.44
C GLU A 234 -70.50 -29.03 49.68
N ARG A 235 -70.91 -28.09 48.79
CA ARG A 235 -72.26 -27.55 48.82
C ARG A 235 -73.34 -28.65 48.73
N ASN A 236 -73.16 -29.56 47.76
CA ASN A 236 -74.13 -30.65 47.59
C ASN A 236 -74.17 -31.61 48.82
N ALA A 237 -72.98 -31.85 49.42
CA ALA A 237 -72.94 -32.67 50.67
C ALA A 237 -73.66 -31.97 51.84
N ILE A 238 -73.48 -30.66 52.02
CA ILE A 238 -74.19 -29.86 53.02
C ILE A 238 -75.67 -29.88 52.75
N TYR A 239 -76.13 -29.69 51.53
CA TYR A 239 -77.54 -29.81 51.21
C TYR A 239 -78.10 -31.22 51.46
N ALA A 240 -77.41 -32.26 51.05
CA ALA A 240 -77.81 -33.64 51.25
C ALA A 240 -77.97 -33.98 52.77
N GLU A 241 -77.03 -33.49 53.58
CA GLU A 241 -77.11 -33.65 55.05
C GLU A 241 -78.29 -32.88 55.64
N ALA A 242 -78.54 -31.65 55.21
CA ALA A 242 -79.67 -30.84 55.70
C ALA A 242 -81.02 -31.50 55.31
N TYR A 243 -81.19 -31.88 54.04
CA TYR A 243 -82.42 -32.57 53.59
C TYR A 243 -82.59 -33.98 54.17
N GLY A 244 -81.52 -34.64 54.51
CA GLY A 244 -81.58 -35.95 55.15
C GLY A 244 -82.07 -35.93 56.62
N LYS A 245 -81.92 -34.75 57.30
CA LYS A 245 -82.38 -34.53 58.68
C LYS A 245 -83.85 -34.13 58.78
N ASP A 246 -84.43 -33.50 57.79
CA ASP A 246 -85.80 -33.06 57.71
C ASP A 246 -86.41 -33.28 56.32
N PRO A 247 -87.04 -34.43 56.02
CA PRO A 247 -87.66 -34.80 54.76
C PRO A 247 -88.86 -33.92 54.36
N SER A 248 -89.30 -33.05 55.22
CA SER A 248 -90.44 -32.12 54.98
C SER A 248 -90.00 -30.74 54.46
N PHE A 249 -88.75 -30.44 54.37
CA PHE A 249 -88.19 -29.18 53.91
C PHE A 249 -88.06 -29.10 52.42
#